data_47d6bd69178572a4f745d96f2a0d7a9e
#
_entry.id   47d6bd69178572a4f745d96f2a0d7a9e
#
_cell.length_a   1.000
_cell.length_b   1.000
_cell.length_c   1.000
_cell.angle_alpha   90.00
_cell.angle_beta   90.00
_cell.angle_gamma   90.00
#
_symmetry.space_group_name_H-M   'P 1'
#
loop_
_entity.id
_entity.type
_entity.pdbx_description
1 polymer ?
#
loop_
_entity_poly.entity_id
_entity_poly.type
_entity_poly.pdbx_seq_one_letter_code
_entity_poly.pdbx_strand_id
1 'polypeptide(L)'
;MTDHCDHEHAGGLGLSGHALGHALADAEARCGGDGQRLTAPRRRVLELLLAAPGPVKAYDLIGAFGAGGEAAKPPTVYRALEFLEKQGFAHRIESLNAFVACRLGDSPHAAAFLICDCCGSTREVEPAGASAFIASADGAGYEVQRLTIEAHGRCEACKAA
;
A
#
# COMPACT_ATOMS: atom_id res chain seq x y z
N MET A 1 -19.92 -21.40 -0.64
CA MET A 1 -19.50 -21.69 0.75
C MET A 1 -18.07 -21.16 0.86
N THR A 2 -17.92 -20.00 1.45
CA THR A 2 -16.62 -19.42 1.76
C THR A 2 -16.15 -20.06 3.06
N ASP A 3 -15.27 -21.06 2.95
CA ASP A 3 -14.55 -21.58 4.11
C ASP A 3 -13.71 -20.45 4.71
N HIS A 4 -14.29 -19.82 5.73
CA HIS A 4 -13.58 -18.83 6.52
C HIS A 4 -12.63 -19.59 7.46
N CYS A 5 -11.34 -19.34 7.32
CA CYS A 5 -10.36 -19.96 8.20
C CYS A 5 -10.50 -19.36 9.60
N ASP A 6 -10.85 -20.20 10.60
CA ASP A 6 -10.98 -19.80 12.02
C ASP A 6 -9.63 -19.71 12.77
N HIS A 7 -8.52 -19.48 12.08
CA HIS A 7 -7.23 -19.34 12.75
C HIS A 7 -6.80 -17.86 12.80
N GLU A 8 -6.22 -17.47 13.92
CA GLU A 8 -5.58 -16.16 14.07
C GLU A 8 -4.40 -16.06 13.09
N HIS A 9 -4.61 -15.29 12.04
CA HIS A 9 -3.56 -14.96 11.09
C HIS A 9 -2.79 -13.76 11.64
N ALA A 10 -1.49 -13.90 11.75
CA ALA A 10 -0.60 -12.78 11.97
C ALA A 10 -0.65 -11.86 10.73
N GLY A 11 -1.70 -11.07 10.64
CA GLY A 11 -1.74 -9.89 9.76
C GLY A 11 -0.52 -9.05 10.11
N GLY A 12 0.16 -8.51 9.11
CA GLY A 12 1.29 -7.63 9.35
C GLY A 12 0.89 -6.56 10.37
N LEU A 13 1.63 -6.47 11.46
CA LEU A 13 1.34 -5.48 12.50
C LEU A 13 1.47 -4.09 11.87
N GLY A 14 0.40 -3.32 11.91
CA GLY A 14 0.43 -1.90 11.56
C GLY A 14 1.44 -1.16 12.44
N LEU A 15 2.02 -0.09 11.93
CA LEU A 15 2.94 0.72 12.72
C LEU A 15 2.18 1.52 13.78
N SER A 16 2.78 1.69 14.95
CA SER A 16 2.23 2.50 16.03
C SER A 16 3.33 3.23 16.79
N GLY A 17 2.96 4.21 17.60
CA GLY A 17 3.87 4.92 18.48
C GLY A 17 5.08 5.51 17.75
N HIS A 18 6.28 5.26 18.26
CA HIS A 18 7.53 5.81 17.74
C HIS A 18 7.83 5.38 16.30
N ALA A 19 7.55 4.11 15.96
CA ALA A 19 7.79 3.60 14.61
C ALA A 19 6.93 4.29 13.56
N LEU A 20 5.66 4.56 13.86
CA LEU A 20 4.76 5.32 13.00
C LEU A 20 5.24 6.76 12.85
N GLY A 21 5.63 7.41 13.95
CA GLY A 21 6.16 8.77 13.94
C GLY A 21 7.42 8.90 13.07
N HIS A 22 8.34 7.95 13.18
CA HIS A 22 9.57 7.89 12.38
C HIS A 22 9.27 7.74 10.89
N ALA A 23 8.41 6.78 10.51
CA ALA A 23 8.03 6.56 9.12
C ALA A 23 7.36 7.80 8.48
N LEU A 24 6.56 8.55 9.24
CA LEU A 24 5.95 9.80 8.76
C LEU A 24 6.98 10.92 8.61
N ALA A 25 7.96 11.02 9.52
CA ALA A 25 9.03 12.00 9.42
C ALA A 25 9.94 11.73 8.21
N ASP A 26 10.26 10.46 7.95
CA ASP A 26 11.03 10.05 6.77
C ASP A 26 10.30 10.38 5.47
N ALA A 27 8.99 10.12 5.41
CA ALA A 27 8.17 10.47 4.25
C ALA A 27 8.14 11.99 4.02
N GLU A 28 8.07 12.79 5.08
CA GLU A 28 8.09 14.25 5.02
C GLU A 28 9.43 14.77 4.50
N ALA A 29 10.54 14.21 4.98
CA ALA A 29 11.88 14.54 4.53
C ALA A 29 12.10 14.20 3.05
N ARG A 30 11.64 13.04 2.59
CA ARG A 30 11.69 12.62 1.18
C ARG A 30 10.90 13.57 0.28
N CYS A 31 9.66 13.89 0.66
CA CYS A 31 8.87 14.89 -0.08
C CYS A 31 9.59 16.23 -0.21
N GLY A 32 10.21 16.70 0.88
CA GLY A 32 10.98 17.94 0.88
C GLY A 32 12.18 17.89 -0.04
N GLY A 33 12.90 16.76 -0.07
CA GLY A 33 14.04 16.54 -0.97
C GLY A 33 13.65 16.58 -2.45
N ASP A 34 12.44 16.10 -2.78
CA ASP A 34 11.90 16.06 -4.15
C ASP A 34 11.14 17.37 -4.52
N GLY A 35 11.21 18.41 -3.72
CA GLY A 35 10.48 19.65 -3.94
C GLY A 35 8.96 19.48 -3.80
N GLN A 36 8.50 18.40 -3.18
CA GLN A 36 7.10 18.10 -2.92
C GLN A 36 6.74 18.41 -1.47
N ARG A 37 5.46 18.43 -1.17
CA ARG A 37 4.97 18.68 0.19
C ARG A 37 4.00 17.59 0.65
N LEU A 38 4.34 16.98 1.79
CA LEU A 38 3.41 16.10 2.51
C LEU A 38 2.42 16.97 3.32
N THR A 39 1.35 17.43 2.66
CA THR A 39 0.31 18.25 3.31
C THR A 39 -0.42 17.46 4.40
N ALA A 40 -1.11 18.16 5.31
CA ALA A 40 -1.86 17.51 6.40
C ALA A 40 -2.82 16.39 5.94
N PRO A 41 -3.62 16.56 4.87
CA PRO A 41 -4.43 15.47 4.35
C PRO A 41 -3.63 14.27 3.84
N ARG A 42 -2.53 14.50 3.11
CA ARG A 42 -1.65 13.45 2.60
C ARG A 42 -0.98 12.68 3.74
N ARG A 43 -0.49 13.41 4.74
CA ARG A 43 0.10 12.84 5.95
C ARG A 43 -0.91 11.99 6.71
N ARG A 44 -2.16 12.46 6.86
CA ARG A 44 -3.20 11.72 7.56
C ARG A 44 -3.57 10.41 6.84
N VAL A 45 -3.69 10.43 5.51
CA VAL A 45 -3.96 9.20 4.74
C VAL A 45 -2.78 8.22 4.85
N LEU A 46 -1.54 8.70 4.76
CA LEU A 46 -0.36 7.86 4.93
C LEU A 46 -0.30 7.25 6.34
N GLU A 47 -0.60 8.03 7.37
CA GLU A 47 -0.68 7.57 8.76
C GLU A 47 -1.67 6.41 8.91
N LEU A 48 -2.86 6.54 8.34
CA LEU A 48 -3.89 5.49 8.37
C LEU A 48 -3.43 4.21 7.65
N LEU A 49 -2.77 4.35 6.51
CA LEU A 49 -2.22 3.21 5.77
C LEU A 49 -1.09 2.52 6.53
N LEU A 50 -0.18 3.29 7.13
CA LEU A 50 0.94 2.75 7.92
C LEU A 50 0.46 2.04 9.20
N ALA A 51 -0.58 2.57 9.83
CA ALA A 51 -1.17 1.98 11.03
C ALA A 51 -2.03 0.74 10.75
N ALA A 52 -2.47 0.55 9.51
CA ALA A 52 -3.29 -0.58 9.15
C ALA A 52 -2.48 -1.90 9.11
N PRO A 53 -3.04 -3.01 9.58
CA PRO A 53 -2.39 -4.32 9.53
C PRO A 53 -2.35 -4.94 8.13
N GLY A 54 -3.08 -4.39 7.16
CA GLY A 54 -3.20 -4.89 5.81
C GLY A 54 -3.83 -3.88 4.85
N PRO A 55 -4.27 -4.33 3.66
CA PRO A 55 -4.89 -3.47 2.68
C PRO A 55 -6.15 -2.78 3.19
N VAL A 56 -6.32 -1.49 2.88
CA VAL A 56 -7.44 -0.65 3.31
C VAL A 56 -8.17 -0.11 2.09
N LYS A 57 -9.48 -0.23 2.06
CA LYS A 57 -10.30 0.36 0.99
C LYS A 57 -10.39 1.87 1.15
N ALA A 58 -10.50 2.59 0.04
CA ALA A 58 -10.63 4.04 0.06
C ALA A 58 -11.84 4.51 0.91
N TYR A 59 -12.93 3.76 0.89
CA TYR A 59 -14.12 4.05 1.68
C TYR A 59 -13.82 4.02 3.19
N ASP A 60 -13.05 3.03 3.64
CA ASP A 60 -12.68 2.89 5.06
C ASP A 60 -11.72 4.02 5.49
N LEU A 61 -10.81 4.43 4.59
CA LEU A 61 -9.94 5.59 4.81
C LEU A 61 -10.73 6.89 4.95
N ILE A 62 -11.78 7.09 4.14
CA ILE A 62 -12.67 8.25 4.24
C ILE A 62 -13.35 8.28 5.62
N GLY A 63 -13.87 7.14 6.08
CA GLY A 63 -14.47 7.01 7.39
C GLY A 63 -13.50 7.28 8.54
N ALA A 64 -12.31 6.68 8.48
CA ALA A 64 -11.27 6.82 9.49
C ALA A 64 -10.61 8.22 9.50
N PHE A 65 -10.57 8.90 8.37
CA PHE A 65 -10.02 10.26 8.26
C PHE A 65 -10.79 11.23 9.16
N GLY A 66 -12.13 11.14 9.17
CA GLY A 66 -13.00 12.04 9.93
C GLY A 66 -13.00 11.80 11.44
N ALA A 67 -12.43 10.70 11.94
CA ALA A 67 -12.37 10.39 13.37
C ALA A 67 -11.50 11.39 14.18
N GLY A 68 -10.77 12.27 13.52
CA GLY A 68 -9.98 13.36 14.13
C GLY A 68 -10.68 14.74 14.18
N GLY A 69 -12.00 14.83 13.88
CA GLY A 69 -12.81 16.05 14.05
C GLY A 69 -13.27 16.74 12.77
N GLU A 70 -12.63 16.57 11.62
CA GLU A 70 -13.11 17.07 10.32
C GLU A 70 -13.47 15.92 9.39
N ALA A 71 -14.74 15.88 8.96
CA ALA A 71 -15.17 14.92 7.95
C ALA A 71 -14.42 15.14 6.65
N ALA A 72 -13.63 14.14 6.22
CA ALA A 72 -12.98 14.21 4.93
C ALA A 72 -14.02 14.17 3.81
N LYS A 73 -13.89 15.12 2.89
CA LYS A 73 -14.60 15.00 1.62
C LYS A 73 -13.92 13.88 0.82
N PRO A 74 -14.66 12.93 0.22
CA PRO A 74 -14.08 11.85 -0.58
C PRO A 74 -12.97 12.29 -1.55
N PRO A 75 -13.11 13.40 -2.32
CA PRO A 75 -12.05 13.87 -3.20
C PRO A 75 -10.72 14.20 -2.51
N THR A 76 -10.75 14.58 -1.23
CA THR A 76 -9.53 14.87 -0.46
C THR A 76 -8.71 13.59 -0.24
N VAL A 77 -9.37 12.49 0.12
CA VAL A 77 -8.71 11.19 0.33
C VAL A 77 -8.17 10.64 -1.00
N TYR A 78 -8.96 10.68 -2.08
CA TYR A 78 -8.52 10.19 -3.39
C TYR A 78 -7.31 10.96 -3.94
N ARG A 79 -7.29 12.30 -3.83
CA ARG A 79 -6.13 13.12 -4.21
C ARG A 79 -4.90 12.83 -3.35
N ALA A 80 -5.10 12.53 -2.08
CA ALA A 80 -3.99 12.12 -1.20
C ALA A 80 -3.44 10.75 -1.62
N LEU A 81 -4.31 9.77 -1.89
CA LEU A 81 -3.92 8.44 -2.38
C LEU A 81 -3.14 8.53 -3.69
N GLU A 82 -3.66 9.26 -4.68
CA GLU A 82 -2.99 9.47 -5.98
C GLU A 82 -1.57 10.07 -5.79
N PHE A 83 -1.44 11.05 -4.91
CA PHE A 83 -0.14 11.61 -4.59
C PHE A 83 0.79 10.58 -3.94
N LEU A 84 0.29 9.82 -2.95
CA LEU A 84 1.08 8.82 -2.24
C LEU A 84 1.54 7.68 -3.16
N GLU A 85 0.69 7.23 -4.07
CA GLU A 85 1.07 6.26 -5.11
C GLU A 85 2.15 6.81 -6.04
N LYS A 86 1.97 8.05 -6.53
CA LYS A 86 2.93 8.70 -7.42
C LYS A 86 4.30 8.88 -6.78
N GLN A 87 4.34 9.13 -5.47
CA GLN A 87 5.57 9.31 -4.71
C GLN A 87 6.14 7.98 -4.17
N GLY A 88 5.49 6.85 -4.43
CA GLY A 88 5.94 5.54 -3.96
C GLY A 88 5.76 5.29 -2.47
N PHE A 89 4.89 6.04 -1.79
CA PHE A 89 4.56 5.83 -0.39
C PHE A 89 3.43 4.83 -0.17
N ALA A 90 2.64 4.57 -1.20
CA ALA A 90 1.54 3.63 -1.18
C ALA A 90 1.43 2.89 -2.51
N HIS A 91 0.81 1.73 -2.47
CA HIS A 91 0.47 0.94 -3.64
C HIS A 91 -1.02 0.61 -3.62
N ARG A 92 -1.62 0.59 -4.81
CA ARG A 92 -2.96 0.06 -5.00
C ARG A 92 -2.88 -1.41 -5.38
N ILE A 93 -3.67 -2.23 -4.72
CA ILE A 93 -3.91 -3.64 -5.05
C ILE A 93 -5.23 -3.68 -5.82
N GLU A 94 -5.15 -3.88 -7.13
CA GLU A 94 -6.31 -3.74 -8.03
C GLU A 94 -7.36 -4.82 -7.77
N SER A 95 -6.95 -6.06 -7.56
CA SER A 95 -7.85 -7.19 -7.29
C SER A 95 -8.68 -7.03 -6.01
N LEU A 96 -8.13 -6.31 -5.02
CA LEU A 96 -8.80 -6.03 -3.75
C LEU A 96 -9.49 -4.66 -3.74
N ASN A 97 -9.25 -3.82 -4.75
CA ASN A 97 -9.63 -2.41 -4.76
C ASN A 97 -9.27 -1.71 -3.44
N ALA A 98 -8.05 -1.94 -2.98
CA ALA A 98 -7.53 -1.48 -1.70
C ALA A 98 -6.13 -0.90 -1.83
N PHE A 99 -5.67 -0.22 -0.79
CA PHE A 99 -4.38 0.46 -0.73
C PHE A 99 -3.56 -0.05 0.45
N VAL A 100 -2.25 -0.14 0.26
CA VAL A 100 -1.26 -0.46 1.32
C VAL A 100 -0.16 0.59 1.34
N ALA A 101 0.42 0.85 2.51
CA ALA A 101 1.65 1.62 2.59
C ALA A 101 2.81 0.79 2.01
N CYS A 102 3.69 1.42 1.21
CA CYS A 102 4.92 0.80 0.74
C CYS A 102 5.86 0.50 1.91
N ARG A 103 6.43 -0.70 1.94
CA ARG A 103 7.34 -1.16 2.99
C ARG A 103 8.74 -1.53 2.46
N LEU A 104 8.96 -1.48 1.15
CA LEU A 104 10.19 -2.01 0.52
C LEU A 104 11.16 -0.94 0.02
N GLY A 105 10.91 0.33 0.20
CA GLY A 105 11.92 1.23 -0.26
C GLY A 105 11.60 2.71 -0.40
N ASP A 106 12.66 3.44 -0.70
CA ASP A 106 12.69 4.90 -0.72
C ASP A 106 12.52 5.50 -2.12
N SER A 107 12.30 4.67 -3.15
CA SER A 107 12.12 5.11 -4.53
C SER A 107 10.93 4.41 -5.18
N PRO A 108 10.33 5.02 -6.22
CA PRO A 108 9.34 4.34 -7.05
C PRO A 108 9.91 3.02 -7.59
N HIS A 109 9.24 1.92 -7.32
CA HIS A 109 9.66 0.58 -7.71
C HIS A 109 8.48 -0.24 -8.22
N ALA A 110 8.79 -1.34 -8.88
CA ALA A 110 7.79 -2.34 -9.19
C ALA A 110 7.31 -2.98 -7.89
N ALA A 111 6.01 -3.05 -7.68
CA ALA A 111 5.42 -3.67 -6.51
C ALA A 111 4.88 -5.05 -6.87
N ALA A 112 5.15 -6.05 -6.03
CA ALA A 112 4.54 -7.36 -6.13
C ALA A 112 3.88 -7.74 -4.80
N PHE A 113 2.67 -8.28 -4.89
CA PHE A 113 1.87 -8.67 -3.74
C PHE A 113 1.52 -10.16 -3.80
N LEU A 114 1.78 -10.86 -2.72
CA LEU A 114 1.28 -12.21 -2.48
C LEU A 114 -0.01 -12.09 -1.65
N ILE A 115 -1.12 -12.57 -2.19
CA ILE A 115 -2.45 -12.41 -1.61
C ILE A 115 -3.01 -13.79 -1.27
N CYS A 116 -3.39 -13.99 -0.03
CA CYS A 116 -4.04 -15.23 0.39
C CYS A 116 -5.55 -15.13 0.18
N ASP A 117 -6.09 -15.96 -0.71
CA ASP A 117 -7.54 -15.98 -1.00
C ASP A 117 -8.38 -16.56 0.15
N CYS A 118 -7.72 -17.23 1.11
CA CYS A 118 -8.39 -17.81 2.27
C CYS A 118 -8.56 -16.80 3.40
N CYS A 119 -7.46 -16.16 3.85
CA CYS A 119 -7.48 -15.28 5.02
C CYS A 119 -7.29 -13.79 4.69
N GLY A 120 -7.08 -13.43 3.43
CA GLY A 120 -6.84 -12.05 3.02
C GLY A 120 -5.45 -11.50 3.38
N SER A 121 -4.58 -12.31 4.01
CA SER A 121 -3.20 -11.89 4.30
C SER A 121 -2.49 -11.46 3.03
N THR A 122 -1.87 -10.30 3.09
CA THR A 122 -1.18 -9.69 1.94
C THR A 122 0.26 -9.37 2.33
N ARG A 123 1.21 -9.74 1.48
CA ARG A 123 2.63 -9.46 1.67
C ARG A 123 3.21 -8.80 0.43
N GLU A 124 3.84 -7.65 0.61
CA GLU A 124 4.66 -7.04 -0.43
C GLU A 124 6.00 -7.77 -0.52
N VAL A 125 6.44 -8.05 -1.74
CA VAL A 125 7.73 -8.66 -2.06
C VAL A 125 8.39 -7.93 -3.22
N GLU A 126 9.71 -8.00 -3.28
CA GLU A 126 10.44 -7.49 -4.43
C GLU A 126 10.27 -8.44 -5.62
N PRO A 127 9.75 -7.98 -6.77
CA PRO A 127 9.52 -8.84 -7.92
C PRO A 127 10.81 -9.18 -8.65
N ALA A 128 11.27 -10.41 -8.53
CA ALA A 128 12.37 -10.91 -9.35
C ALA A 128 11.99 -10.82 -10.84
N GLY A 129 12.84 -10.21 -11.65
CA GLY A 129 12.61 -10.08 -13.10
C GLY A 129 11.77 -8.87 -13.54
N ALA A 130 11.33 -8.01 -12.65
CA ALA A 130 10.61 -6.79 -13.01
C ALA A 130 11.40 -5.92 -14.01
N SER A 131 12.70 -5.77 -13.81
CA SER A 131 13.57 -5.00 -14.71
C SER A 131 13.60 -5.57 -16.13
N ALA A 132 13.60 -6.91 -16.27
CA ALA A 132 13.57 -7.57 -17.58
C ALA A 132 12.22 -7.34 -18.29
N PHE A 133 11.12 -7.38 -17.53
CA PHE A 133 9.79 -7.07 -18.08
C PHE A 133 9.69 -5.62 -18.56
N ILE A 134 10.17 -4.66 -17.75
CA ILE A 134 10.18 -3.23 -18.10
C ILE A 134 11.04 -3.01 -19.37
N ALA A 135 12.23 -3.62 -19.46
CA ALA A 135 13.08 -3.53 -20.64
C ALA A 135 12.41 -4.14 -21.89
N SER A 136 11.64 -5.22 -21.73
CA SER A 136 10.87 -5.82 -22.82
C SER A 136 9.75 -4.88 -23.32
N ALA A 137 9.08 -4.19 -22.40
CA ALA A 137 8.05 -3.21 -22.74
C ALA A 137 8.64 -2.00 -23.47
N ASP A 138 9.81 -1.51 -23.02
CA ASP A 138 10.53 -0.42 -23.66
C ASP A 138 10.95 -0.81 -25.09
N GLY A 139 11.46 -2.03 -25.28
CA GLY A 139 11.76 -2.59 -26.60
C GLY A 139 10.53 -2.73 -27.50
N ALA A 140 9.33 -2.82 -26.94
CA ALA A 140 8.06 -2.81 -27.65
C ALA A 140 7.48 -1.39 -27.88
N GLY A 141 8.19 -0.35 -27.45
CA GLY A 141 7.78 1.06 -27.60
C GLY A 141 6.84 1.59 -26.52
N TYR A 142 6.79 0.95 -25.35
CA TYR A 142 5.99 1.38 -24.21
C TYR A 142 6.87 1.95 -23.10
N GLU A 143 6.56 3.14 -22.64
CA GLU A 143 7.12 3.71 -21.41
C GLU A 143 6.32 3.23 -20.21
N VAL A 144 6.89 2.31 -19.42
CA VAL A 144 6.26 1.79 -18.21
C VAL A 144 6.42 2.78 -17.07
N GLN A 145 5.34 3.41 -16.65
CA GLN A 145 5.34 4.34 -15.52
C GLN A 145 5.13 3.65 -14.17
N ARG A 146 4.44 2.51 -14.17
CA ARG A 146 4.18 1.71 -12.97
C ARG A 146 4.00 0.24 -13.36
N LEU A 147 4.59 -0.64 -12.56
CA LEU A 147 4.39 -2.08 -12.66
C LEU A 147 3.89 -2.60 -11.31
N THR A 148 2.76 -3.28 -11.30
CA THR A 148 2.22 -3.99 -10.14
C THR A 148 1.95 -5.44 -10.53
N ILE A 149 2.42 -6.36 -9.71
CA ILE A 149 2.22 -7.80 -9.89
C ILE A 149 1.40 -8.30 -8.70
N GLU A 150 0.37 -9.06 -8.97
CA GLU A 150 -0.47 -9.69 -7.96
C GLU A 150 -0.48 -11.19 -8.16
N ALA A 151 -0.13 -11.93 -7.11
CA ALA A 151 -0.16 -13.38 -7.09
C ALA A 151 -1.12 -13.87 -6.01
N HIS A 152 -2.14 -14.60 -6.44
CA HIS A 152 -3.19 -15.13 -5.60
C HIS A 152 -2.92 -16.60 -5.24
N GLY A 153 -3.22 -16.98 -3.99
CA GLY A 153 -3.02 -18.36 -3.54
C GLY A 153 -3.33 -18.54 -2.06
N ARG A 154 -2.62 -19.44 -1.40
CA ARG A 154 -2.76 -19.70 0.04
C ARG A 154 -1.45 -19.42 0.76
N CYS A 155 -1.50 -18.70 1.87
CA CYS A 155 -0.34 -18.53 2.75
C CYS A 155 0.00 -19.84 3.47
N GLU A 156 1.17 -19.90 4.09
CA GLU A 156 1.67 -21.10 4.77
C GLU A 156 0.68 -21.62 5.83
N ALA A 157 0.12 -20.73 6.65
CA ALA A 157 -0.86 -21.08 7.67
C ALA A 157 -2.14 -21.69 7.06
N CYS A 158 -2.60 -21.18 5.91
CA CYS A 158 -3.80 -21.68 5.22
C CYS A 158 -3.54 -22.90 4.34
N LYS A 159 -2.28 -23.27 4.06
CA LYS A 159 -1.93 -24.54 3.40
C LYS A 159 -1.90 -25.70 4.38
N ALA A 160 -1.54 -25.43 5.64
CA ALA A 160 -1.40 -26.42 6.71
C ALA A 160 -2.76 -26.76 7.38
N ALA A 161 -3.80 -25.98 7.09
CA ALA A 161 -5.17 -26.20 7.53
C ALA A 161 -5.98 -26.94 6.45
#